data_667871e0a5c66cca33184ed127601fa0
#
_entry.id   667871e0a5c66cca33184ed127601fa0
#
_cell.length_a   1.000
_cell.length_b   1.000
_cell.length_c   1.000
_cell.angle_alpha   90.00
_cell.angle_beta   90.00
_cell.angle_gamma   90.00
#
_symmetry.space_group_name_H-M   'P 1'
#
loop_
_entity.id
_entity.type
_entity.pdbx_description
1 polymer ?
#
loop_
_entity_poly.entity_id
_entity_poly.type
_entity_poly.pdbx_seq_one_letter_code
_entity_poly.pdbx_strand_id
1 'polypeptide(L)'
;MNKKRIFLIDFDRTISNEDSTDVLLETHNPEFKKDLRKRYKAGKVTIRQFIKEGLSSLNITKDEYIKTLQEKVTIDESFKNFVKSGLEFRIVSAGSRLNVQGSLLGYGIDLPDEKVISNDLKFDGNKITVENPFLDKEKIYGVDKKEAVEKFKKQGYEVIYVGDGPSDYRAMGSG
;
A
#
# COMPACT_ATOMS: atom_id res chain seq x y z
N MET A 1 15.20 -10.74 -28.45
CA MET A 1 14.23 -11.42 -27.56
C MET A 1 13.35 -10.37 -26.92
N ASN A 2 12.04 -10.49 -27.02
CA ASN A 2 11.15 -9.59 -26.30
C ASN A 2 11.30 -9.84 -24.78
N LYS A 3 11.74 -8.83 -24.04
CA LYS A 3 11.77 -8.91 -22.58
C LYS A 3 10.35 -9.09 -22.05
N LYS A 4 10.18 -9.97 -21.06
CA LYS A 4 8.89 -10.06 -20.34
C LYS A 4 8.65 -8.75 -19.62
N ARG A 5 7.44 -8.21 -19.70
CA ARG A 5 7.04 -6.98 -19.01
C ARG A 5 6.40 -7.31 -17.68
N ILE A 6 6.62 -6.45 -16.69
CA ILE A 6 5.91 -6.46 -15.42
C ILE A 6 5.52 -5.04 -15.04
N PHE A 7 4.29 -4.89 -14.57
CA PHE A 7 3.79 -3.64 -14.03
C PHE A 7 3.95 -3.64 -12.50
N LEU A 8 4.62 -2.63 -11.95
CA LEU A 8 4.64 -2.35 -10.53
C LEU A 8 3.76 -1.12 -10.29
N ILE A 9 2.68 -1.31 -9.54
CA ILE A 9 1.60 -0.33 -9.45
C ILE A 9 1.41 0.05 -7.98
N ASP A 10 1.47 1.34 -7.67
CA ASP A 10 1.09 1.85 -6.37
C ASP A 10 -0.41 1.67 -6.12
N PHE A 11 -0.83 1.61 -4.86
CA PHE A 11 -2.23 1.37 -4.52
C PHE A 11 -2.99 2.65 -4.21
N ASP A 12 -2.63 3.32 -3.11
CA ASP A 12 -3.35 4.48 -2.61
C ASP A 12 -3.29 5.65 -3.61
N ARG A 13 -4.43 6.16 -4.04
CA ARG A 13 -4.60 7.22 -5.05
C ARG A 13 -4.05 6.89 -6.43
N THR A 14 -3.72 5.64 -6.69
CA THR A 14 -3.34 5.12 -8.01
C THR A 14 -4.36 4.10 -8.50
N ILE A 15 -4.54 2.98 -7.77
CA ILE A 15 -5.63 2.02 -8.00
C ILE A 15 -6.89 2.45 -7.24
N SER A 16 -6.74 2.83 -5.99
CA SER A 16 -7.81 3.41 -5.18
C SER A 16 -7.93 4.92 -5.41
N ASN A 17 -9.13 5.45 -5.25
CA ASN A 17 -9.37 6.89 -5.33
C ASN A 17 -8.96 7.59 -4.03
N GLU A 18 -9.08 6.91 -2.88
CA GLU A 18 -8.72 7.42 -1.57
C GLU A 18 -7.40 6.82 -1.08
N ASP A 19 -6.79 7.46 -0.07
CA ASP A 19 -5.75 6.85 0.74
C ASP A 19 -6.41 5.94 1.78
N SER A 20 -6.16 4.64 1.69
CA SER A 20 -6.82 3.64 2.51
C SER A 20 -6.50 3.75 4.00
N THR A 21 -5.28 4.15 4.35
CA THR A 21 -4.90 4.42 5.75
C THR A 21 -5.62 5.65 6.29
N ASP A 22 -5.74 6.69 5.47
CA ASP A 22 -6.50 7.88 5.85
C ASP A 22 -7.98 7.60 6.09
N VAL A 23 -8.59 6.76 5.26
CA VAL A 23 -9.99 6.33 5.42
C VAL A 23 -10.20 5.60 6.75
N LEU A 24 -9.31 4.68 7.09
CA LEU A 24 -9.35 3.97 8.36
C LEU A 24 -9.22 4.90 9.56
N LEU A 25 -8.24 5.80 9.53
CA LEU A 25 -7.99 6.76 10.59
C LEU A 25 -9.14 7.75 10.74
N GLU A 26 -9.68 8.27 9.64
CA GLU A 26 -10.83 9.18 9.67
C GLU A 26 -12.07 8.52 10.28
N THR A 27 -12.25 7.24 10.01
CA THR A 27 -13.42 6.50 10.49
C THR A 27 -13.32 6.14 11.97
N HIS A 28 -12.15 5.72 12.44
CA HIS A 28 -12.00 5.09 13.75
C HIS A 28 -11.21 5.90 14.76
N ASN A 29 -10.35 6.84 14.32
CA ASN A 29 -9.55 7.67 15.21
C ASN A 29 -9.21 9.05 14.59
N PRO A 30 -10.22 9.88 14.27
CA PRO A 30 -10.03 11.13 13.53
C PRO A 30 -9.16 12.15 14.28
N GLU A 31 -9.25 12.22 15.62
CA GLU A 31 -8.44 13.14 16.41
C GLU A 31 -6.95 12.76 16.36
N PHE A 32 -6.62 11.49 16.48
CA PHE A 32 -5.25 11.01 16.33
C PHE A 32 -4.72 11.25 14.91
N LYS A 33 -5.55 11.02 13.88
CA LYS A 33 -5.23 11.35 12.50
C LYS A 33 -4.80 12.81 12.35
N LYS A 34 -5.58 13.74 12.93
CA LYS A 34 -5.31 15.18 12.85
C LYS A 34 -3.95 15.52 13.46
N ASP A 35 -3.64 14.99 14.65
CA ASP A 35 -2.33 15.18 15.29
C ASP A 35 -1.21 14.57 14.46
N LEU A 36 -1.37 13.32 14.02
CA LEU A 36 -0.36 12.59 13.25
C LEU A 36 -0.05 13.31 11.91
N ARG A 37 -1.08 13.82 11.22
CA ARG A 37 -0.90 14.63 10.02
C ARG A 37 -0.15 15.94 10.29
N LYS A 38 -0.44 16.61 11.40
CA LYS A 38 0.29 17.82 11.81
C LYS A 38 1.77 17.52 12.03
N ARG A 39 2.08 16.43 12.73
CA ARG A 39 3.48 15.99 12.96
C ARG A 39 4.18 15.60 11.65
N TYR A 40 3.50 14.92 10.76
CA TYR A 40 4.02 14.54 9.44
C TYR A 40 4.36 15.77 8.58
N LYS A 41 3.43 16.72 8.48
CA LYS A 41 3.64 17.99 7.74
C LYS A 41 4.78 18.83 8.33
N ALA A 42 5.02 18.73 9.63
CA ALA A 42 6.13 19.39 10.32
C ALA A 42 7.48 18.62 10.18
N GLY A 43 7.52 17.52 9.43
CA GLY A 43 8.72 16.68 9.27
C GLY A 43 9.15 15.93 10.54
N LYS A 44 8.26 15.81 11.54
CA LYS A 44 8.56 15.15 12.82
C LYS A 44 8.36 13.63 12.79
N VAL A 45 7.69 13.12 11.77
CA VAL A 45 7.49 11.69 11.56
C VAL A 45 7.72 11.35 10.09
N THR A 46 8.32 10.19 9.83
CA THR A 46 8.52 9.64 8.48
C THR A 46 7.23 8.98 7.98
N ILE A 47 7.16 8.65 6.67
CA ILE A 47 6.05 7.88 6.10
C ILE A 47 5.88 6.55 6.86
N ARG A 48 6.98 5.85 7.12
CA ARG A 48 6.96 4.60 7.91
C ARG A 48 6.35 4.80 9.28
N GLN A 49 6.76 5.85 10.01
CA GLN A 49 6.21 6.14 11.33
C GLN A 49 4.73 6.51 11.24
N PHE A 50 4.33 7.29 10.22
CA PHE A 50 2.94 7.66 9.99
C PHE A 50 2.06 6.41 9.85
N ILE A 51 2.43 5.48 8.99
CA ILE A 51 1.69 4.23 8.78
C ILE A 51 1.68 3.38 10.06
N LYS A 52 2.85 3.21 10.70
CA LYS A 52 2.97 2.39 11.90
C LYS A 52 2.15 2.94 13.07
N GLU A 53 2.32 4.21 13.40
CA GLU A 53 1.60 4.85 14.49
C GLU A 53 0.10 4.92 14.18
N GLY A 54 -0.24 5.31 12.94
CA GLY A 54 -1.62 5.42 12.50
C GLY A 54 -2.38 4.10 12.63
N LEU A 55 -1.90 3.05 11.99
CA LEU A 55 -2.58 1.76 12.02
C LEU A 55 -2.57 1.12 13.41
N SER A 56 -1.50 1.29 14.19
CA SER A 56 -1.44 0.78 15.57
C SER A 56 -2.33 1.58 16.55
N SER A 57 -2.77 2.78 16.19
CA SER A 57 -3.70 3.58 17.00
C SER A 57 -5.16 3.15 16.88
N LEU A 58 -5.46 2.32 15.88
CA LEU A 58 -6.80 1.77 15.67
C LEU A 58 -7.07 0.68 16.70
N ASN A 59 -8.19 0.80 17.39
CA ASN A 59 -8.64 -0.19 18.37
C ASN A 59 -9.86 -0.93 17.84
N ILE A 60 -9.67 -1.69 16.77
CA ILE A 60 -10.71 -2.39 16.02
C ILE A 60 -10.29 -3.82 15.67
N THR A 61 -11.26 -4.69 15.51
CA THR A 61 -11.05 -6.06 15.05
C THR A 61 -10.63 -6.10 13.57
N LYS A 62 -10.07 -7.23 13.15
CA LYS A 62 -9.74 -7.46 11.73
C LYS A 62 -10.98 -7.35 10.83
N ASP A 63 -12.13 -7.84 11.30
CA ASP A 63 -13.38 -7.80 10.53
C ASP A 63 -13.89 -6.36 10.35
N GLU A 64 -13.85 -5.54 11.40
CA GLU A 64 -14.20 -4.12 11.31
C GLU A 64 -13.25 -3.36 10.38
N TYR A 65 -11.96 -3.70 10.43
CA TYR A 65 -10.96 -3.15 9.54
C TYR A 65 -11.29 -3.42 8.06
N ILE A 66 -11.50 -4.69 7.71
CA ILE A 66 -11.85 -5.11 6.36
C ILE A 66 -13.18 -4.49 5.91
N LYS A 67 -14.19 -4.51 6.78
CA LYS A 67 -15.51 -3.91 6.48
C LYS A 67 -15.37 -2.43 6.13
N THR A 68 -14.59 -1.67 6.89
CA THR A 68 -14.37 -0.24 6.63
C THR A 68 -13.72 -0.02 5.25
N LEU A 69 -12.72 -0.84 4.90
CA LEU A 69 -12.08 -0.76 3.58
C LEU A 69 -13.07 -1.04 2.46
N GLN A 70 -13.87 -2.09 2.59
CA GLN A 70 -14.85 -2.49 1.58
C GLN A 70 -15.97 -1.46 1.39
N GLU A 71 -16.38 -0.78 2.46
CA GLU A 71 -17.46 0.20 2.41
C GLU A 71 -17.01 1.59 1.94
N LYS A 72 -15.73 1.97 2.19
CA LYS A 72 -15.29 3.36 2.07
C LYS A 72 -14.13 3.59 1.10
N VAL A 73 -13.42 2.56 0.68
CA VAL A 73 -12.37 2.69 -0.31
C VAL A 73 -12.91 2.31 -1.68
N THR A 74 -12.85 3.24 -2.62
CA THR A 74 -13.27 3.01 -4.00
C THR A 74 -12.06 2.77 -4.90
N ILE A 75 -12.23 2.01 -5.97
CA ILE A 75 -11.18 1.75 -6.95
C ILE A 75 -11.57 2.26 -8.32
N ASP A 76 -10.57 2.59 -9.14
CA ASP A 76 -10.77 2.85 -10.56
C ASP A 76 -11.25 1.56 -11.26
N GLU A 77 -12.39 1.63 -11.94
CA GLU A 77 -12.98 0.45 -12.60
C GLU A 77 -12.10 -0.12 -13.71
N SER A 78 -11.23 0.70 -14.31
CA SER A 78 -10.27 0.24 -15.31
C SER A 78 -9.32 -0.81 -14.76
N PHE A 79 -9.06 -0.81 -13.44
CA PHE A 79 -8.20 -1.81 -12.82
C PHE A 79 -8.79 -3.22 -12.90
N LYS A 80 -10.12 -3.39 -12.87
CA LYS A 80 -10.76 -4.70 -13.11
C LYS A 80 -10.43 -5.26 -14.49
N ASN A 81 -10.45 -4.39 -15.50
CA ASN A 81 -10.10 -4.76 -16.87
C ASN A 81 -8.61 -5.08 -16.99
N PHE A 82 -7.76 -4.32 -16.29
CA PHE A 82 -6.33 -4.59 -16.23
C PHE A 82 -6.03 -5.97 -15.64
N VAL A 83 -6.66 -6.34 -14.51
CA VAL A 83 -6.49 -7.68 -13.92
C VAL A 83 -6.93 -8.79 -14.89
N LYS A 84 -8.04 -8.60 -15.59
CA LYS A 84 -8.55 -9.55 -16.60
C LYS A 84 -7.67 -9.67 -17.84
N SER A 85 -6.82 -8.70 -18.11
CA SER A 85 -5.93 -8.72 -19.29
C SER A 85 -4.85 -9.79 -19.24
N GLY A 86 -4.58 -10.37 -18.06
CA GLY A 86 -3.54 -11.37 -17.87
C GLY A 86 -2.12 -10.80 -17.89
N LEU A 87 -1.96 -9.47 -17.90
CA LEU A 87 -0.64 -8.83 -17.81
C LEU A 87 0.00 -9.12 -16.44
N GLU A 88 1.31 -9.33 -16.44
CA GLU A 88 2.03 -9.59 -15.19
C GLU A 88 2.20 -8.31 -14.39
N PHE A 89 1.81 -8.34 -13.11
CA PHE A 89 1.91 -7.18 -12.24
C PHE A 89 2.17 -7.54 -10.78
N ARG A 90 2.63 -6.55 -10.02
CA ARG A 90 2.62 -6.50 -8.55
C ARG A 90 2.08 -5.14 -8.10
N ILE A 91 1.36 -5.15 -7.00
CA ILE A 91 1.01 -3.92 -6.29
C ILE A 91 2.11 -3.65 -5.27
N VAL A 92 2.61 -2.42 -5.21
CA VAL A 92 3.68 -2.00 -4.30
C VAL A 92 3.16 -0.83 -3.47
N SER A 93 2.78 -1.07 -2.22
CA SER A 93 2.14 -0.08 -1.37
C SER A 93 2.93 0.19 -0.09
N ALA A 94 3.05 1.46 0.30
CA ALA A 94 3.59 1.87 1.60
C ALA A 94 2.61 1.64 2.76
N GLY A 95 1.33 1.36 2.49
CA GLY A 95 0.31 0.98 3.45
C GLY A 95 0.49 -0.45 3.99
N SER A 96 -0.59 -1.21 4.05
CA SER A 96 -0.53 -2.62 4.42
C SER A 96 -1.10 -3.52 3.32
N ARG A 97 -0.68 -4.79 3.32
CA ARG A 97 -1.25 -5.82 2.44
C ARG A 97 -2.76 -5.95 2.63
N LEU A 98 -3.21 -5.88 3.87
CA LEU A 98 -4.62 -5.94 4.18
C LEU A 98 -5.41 -4.74 3.64
N ASN A 99 -4.80 -3.54 3.59
CA ASN A 99 -5.42 -2.38 2.95
C ASN A 99 -5.71 -2.67 1.47
N VAL A 100 -4.73 -3.23 0.77
CA VAL A 100 -4.84 -3.58 -0.65
C VAL A 100 -5.87 -4.68 -0.86
N GLN A 101 -5.65 -5.84 -0.25
CA GLN A 101 -6.51 -7.02 -0.44
C GLN A 101 -7.93 -6.79 0.07
N GLY A 102 -8.09 -6.18 1.26
CA GLY A 102 -9.39 -5.90 1.85
C GLY A 102 -10.24 -4.96 0.97
N SER A 103 -9.62 -3.91 0.44
CA SER A 103 -10.32 -3.00 -0.48
C SER A 103 -10.71 -3.69 -1.79
N LEU A 104 -9.82 -4.46 -2.38
CA LEU A 104 -10.05 -5.15 -3.66
C LEU A 104 -11.10 -6.26 -3.57
N LEU A 105 -11.20 -6.95 -2.43
CA LEU A 105 -12.24 -7.96 -2.18
C LEU A 105 -13.65 -7.38 -2.30
N GLY A 106 -13.87 -6.13 -1.90
CA GLY A 106 -15.14 -5.43 -2.08
C GLY A 106 -15.57 -5.30 -3.55
N TYR A 107 -14.63 -5.45 -4.47
CA TYR A 107 -14.86 -5.41 -5.94
C TYR A 107 -14.74 -6.78 -6.61
N GLY A 108 -14.69 -7.86 -5.83
CA GLY A 108 -14.57 -9.23 -6.34
C GLY A 108 -13.18 -9.55 -6.91
N ILE A 109 -12.14 -8.77 -6.53
CA ILE A 109 -10.75 -9.02 -6.91
C ILE A 109 -10.04 -9.63 -5.71
N ASP A 110 -9.73 -10.92 -5.79
CA ASP A 110 -8.96 -11.67 -4.80
C ASP A 110 -7.54 -11.86 -5.30
N LEU A 111 -6.58 -11.20 -4.66
CA LEU A 111 -5.16 -11.28 -5.01
C LEU A 111 -4.40 -12.09 -3.98
N PRO A 112 -3.59 -13.09 -4.42
CA PRO A 112 -2.71 -13.81 -3.52
C PRO A 112 -1.58 -12.92 -2.99
N ASP A 113 -0.99 -13.30 -1.87
CA ASP A 113 0.01 -12.51 -1.16
C ASP A 113 1.22 -12.12 -2.01
N GLU A 114 1.66 -12.98 -2.90
CA GLU A 114 2.81 -12.72 -3.80
C GLU A 114 2.55 -11.61 -4.84
N LYS A 115 1.29 -11.23 -5.04
CA LYS A 115 0.95 -10.09 -5.91
C LYS A 115 1.08 -8.74 -5.20
N VAL A 116 1.26 -8.73 -3.87
CA VAL A 116 1.29 -7.49 -3.07
C VAL A 116 2.59 -7.37 -2.27
N ILE A 117 3.38 -6.37 -2.59
CA ILE A 117 4.59 -5.96 -1.85
C ILE A 117 4.20 -4.81 -0.94
N SER A 118 4.07 -5.08 0.35
CA SER A 118 3.57 -4.10 1.32
C SER A 118 3.93 -4.52 2.75
N ASN A 119 3.56 -3.69 3.73
CA ASN A 119 3.67 -4.05 5.14
C ASN A 119 2.62 -5.10 5.52
N ASP A 120 2.91 -5.90 6.54
CA ASP A 120 1.99 -6.87 7.10
C ASP A 120 1.38 -6.37 8.42
N LEU A 121 0.20 -6.85 8.75
CA LEU A 121 -0.47 -6.57 10.01
C LEU A 121 -0.68 -7.84 10.82
N LYS A 122 -0.43 -7.73 12.13
CA LYS A 122 -0.84 -8.74 13.11
C LYS A 122 -1.94 -8.16 13.98
N PHE A 123 -2.99 -8.95 14.18
CA PHE A 123 -4.10 -8.65 15.07
C PHE A 123 -4.03 -9.55 16.30
N ASP A 124 -4.12 -8.92 17.48
CA ASP A 124 -4.36 -9.57 18.74
C ASP A 124 -5.60 -8.93 19.37
N GLY A 125 -6.77 -9.54 19.13
CA GLY A 125 -8.06 -8.89 19.36
C GLY A 125 -8.19 -7.60 18.56
N ASN A 126 -8.30 -6.48 19.27
CA ASN A 126 -8.40 -5.13 18.69
C ASN A 126 -7.03 -4.44 18.52
N LYS A 127 -5.95 -5.07 19.01
CA LYS A 127 -4.61 -4.48 18.92
C LYS A 127 -3.98 -4.83 17.58
N ILE A 128 -3.48 -3.81 16.88
CA ILE A 128 -2.84 -3.93 15.58
C ILE A 128 -1.34 -3.66 15.71
N THR A 129 -0.52 -4.56 15.18
CA THR A 129 0.93 -4.38 15.05
C THR A 129 1.33 -4.40 13.59
N VAL A 130 2.14 -3.43 13.18
CA VAL A 130 2.65 -3.32 11.80
C VAL A 130 4.03 -3.95 11.70
N GLU A 131 4.19 -4.87 10.77
CA GLU A 131 5.46 -5.50 10.40
C GLU A 131 5.93 -4.97 9.04
N ASN A 132 7.22 -4.72 8.89
CA ASN A 132 7.81 -4.15 7.69
C ASN A 132 8.78 -5.14 7.01
N PRO A 133 8.28 -6.17 6.28
CA PRO A 133 9.13 -7.18 5.65
C PRO A 133 9.99 -6.63 4.50
N PHE A 134 9.57 -5.50 3.90
CA PHE A 134 10.27 -4.84 2.78
C PHE A 134 10.82 -3.47 3.18
N LEU A 135 11.29 -3.34 4.42
CA LEU A 135 11.75 -2.08 4.98
C LEU A 135 12.96 -1.54 4.19
N ASP A 136 12.86 -0.27 3.77
CA ASP A 136 13.97 0.45 3.18
C ASP A 136 15.12 0.65 4.19
N LYS A 137 16.36 0.68 3.69
CA LYS A 137 17.58 0.80 4.53
C LYS A 137 17.57 2.05 5.41
N GLU A 138 16.99 3.13 4.91
CA GLU A 138 16.89 4.42 5.61
C GLU A 138 15.77 4.44 6.65
N LYS A 139 14.88 3.43 6.63
CA LYS A 139 13.73 3.29 7.53
C LYS A 139 12.74 4.46 7.47
N ILE A 140 12.63 5.10 6.31
CA ILE A 140 11.80 6.28 6.07
C ILE A 140 10.44 5.90 5.47
N TYR A 141 10.44 5.03 4.45
CA TYR A 141 9.25 4.73 3.64
C TYR A 141 8.47 3.50 4.11
N GLY A 142 9.09 2.61 4.88
CA GLY A 142 8.47 1.37 5.34
C GLY A 142 8.44 0.26 4.29
N VAL A 143 8.38 0.61 2.99
CA VAL A 143 8.50 -0.32 1.85
C VAL A 143 9.50 0.26 0.86
N ASP A 144 10.53 -0.52 0.53
CA ASP A 144 11.54 -0.13 -0.46
C ASP A 144 11.03 -0.39 -1.89
N LYS A 145 10.32 0.61 -2.44
CA LYS A 145 9.77 0.54 -3.81
C LYS A 145 10.87 0.50 -4.87
N LYS A 146 12.02 1.14 -4.60
CA LYS A 146 13.19 1.09 -5.50
C LYS A 146 13.76 -0.33 -5.56
N GLU A 147 13.95 -0.97 -4.42
CA GLU A 147 14.44 -2.36 -4.37
C GLU A 147 13.49 -3.30 -5.10
N ALA A 148 12.16 -3.09 -4.99
CA ALA A 148 11.18 -3.85 -5.75
C ALA A 148 11.41 -3.73 -7.27
N VAL A 149 11.64 -2.52 -7.79
CA VAL A 149 11.96 -2.30 -9.22
C VAL A 149 13.25 -3.01 -9.60
N GLU A 150 14.32 -2.82 -8.82
CA GLU A 150 15.64 -3.42 -9.09
C GLU A 150 15.58 -4.95 -9.07
N LYS A 151 14.81 -5.54 -8.16
CA LYS A 151 14.61 -6.99 -8.08
C LYS A 151 14.07 -7.56 -9.38
N PHE A 152 13.01 -6.97 -9.94
CA PHE A 152 12.42 -7.46 -11.19
C PHE A 152 13.29 -7.18 -12.41
N LYS A 153 14.01 -6.05 -12.44
CA LYS A 153 15.03 -5.79 -13.47
C LYS A 153 16.12 -6.85 -13.47
N LYS A 154 16.64 -7.25 -12.32
CA LYS A 154 17.64 -8.33 -12.17
C LYS A 154 17.09 -9.70 -12.64
N GLN A 155 15.79 -9.91 -12.55
CA GLN A 155 15.12 -11.11 -13.07
C GLN A 155 14.88 -11.06 -14.59
N GLY A 156 15.31 -9.99 -15.28
CA GLY A 156 15.21 -9.84 -16.72
C GLY A 156 13.92 -9.21 -17.22
N TYR A 157 13.08 -8.69 -16.33
CA TYR A 157 11.87 -7.99 -16.74
C TYR A 157 12.16 -6.56 -17.23
N GLU A 158 11.38 -6.12 -18.23
CA GLU A 158 11.12 -4.71 -18.49
C GLU A 158 10.08 -4.23 -17.47
N VAL A 159 10.48 -3.35 -16.55
CA VAL A 159 9.62 -2.88 -15.45
C VAL A 159 8.93 -1.59 -15.85
N ILE A 160 7.60 -1.58 -15.78
CA ILE A 160 6.78 -0.38 -15.94
C ILE A 160 6.24 -0.03 -14.55
N TYR A 161 6.60 1.15 -14.03
CA TYR A 161 6.15 1.62 -12.73
C TYR A 161 5.04 2.66 -12.88
N VAL A 162 3.98 2.52 -12.09
CA VAL A 162 2.83 3.43 -12.04
C VAL A 162 2.59 3.85 -10.60
N GLY A 163 2.60 5.17 -10.36
CA GLY A 163 2.38 5.74 -9.03
C GLY A 163 2.18 7.25 -9.10
N ASP A 164 1.70 7.87 -8.00
CA ASP A 164 1.28 9.26 -7.97
C ASP A 164 2.01 10.14 -6.93
N GLY A 165 2.76 9.52 -6.02
CA GLY A 165 3.24 10.19 -4.82
C GLY A 165 4.75 10.25 -4.62
N PRO A 166 5.20 10.99 -3.59
CA PRO A 166 6.63 11.15 -3.27
C PRO A 166 7.35 9.84 -2.97
N SER A 167 6.65 8.85 -2.42
CA SER A 167 7.21 7.50 -2.18
C SER A 167 7.57 6.75 -3.45
N ASP A 168 7.03 7.18 -4.61
CA ASP A 168 7.24 6.55 -5.91
C ASP A 168 8.42 7.15 -6.69
N TYR A 169 8.83 8.40 -6.38
CA TYR A 169 9.92 9.07 -7.10
C TYR A 169 11.23 8.30 -7.08
N ARG A 170 11.57 7.64 -5.98
CA ARG A 170 12.79 6.81 -5.89
C ARG A 170 12.69 5.57 -6.78
N ALA A 171 11.51 5.02 -6.94
CA ALA A 171 11.27 3.88 -7.83
C ALA A 171 11.37 4.30 -9.29
N MET A 172 10.81 5.45 -9.65
CA MET A 172 10.83 6.01 -11.01
C MET A 172 12.24 6.43 -11.44
N GLY A 173 13.07 6.94 -10.53
CA GLY A 173 14.44 7.39 -10.81
C GLY A 173 15.47 6.27 -10.94
N SER A 174 15.07 5.00 -10.88
CA SER A 174 15.95 3.83 -11.06
C SER A 174 15.97 3.29 -12.49
N GLY A 175 15.56 4.14 -13.45
CA GLY A 175 15.58 3.88 -14.90
C GLY A 175 16.96 3.96 -15.51
#